data_36dbbb11a166930ff02d4104e2afd54a
#
_entry.id   36dbbb11a166930ff02d4104e2afd54a
#
_cell.length_a   1.000
_cell.length_b   1.000
_cell.length_c   1.000
_cell.angle_alpha   90.00
_cell.angle_beta   90.00
_cell.angle_gamma   90.00
#
_symmetry.space_group_name_H-M   'P 1'
#
loop_
_entity.id
_entity.type
_entity.pdbx_description
1 polymer ?
#
loop_
_entity_poly.entity_id
_entity_poly.type
_entity_poly.pdbx_seq_one_letter_code
_entity_poly.pdbx_strand_id
1 'polypeptide(L)'
;MRNNGTSSIETPILSGKEIVGEENYLFALLSYHILPYLWGGIYRKTLFSEEIFKSATNISIGEDWITNQSIWRGVKRYAAIDNVVCAYYINSSSMMQTRVLSHEYHESFGKMMLQIATGASSKIMQTIERNRIMVHIKCFFTPEIGWDNTWYNVIYEYVKNDNNLKALLQNNDKKFLEFIRSRT
;
A
#
# COMPACT_ATOMS: atom_id res chain seq x y z
N MET A 1 -12.50 -31.91 3.30
CA MET A 1 -12.48 -30.95 2.16
C MET A 1 -11.10 -31.02 1.53
N ARG A 2 -11.00 -31.41 0.27
CA ARG A 2 -9.72 -31.38 -0.45
C ARG A 2 -9.48 -29.96 -0.89
N ASN A 3 -8.53 -29.27 -0.27
CA ASN A 3 -8.01 -28.02 -0.80
C ASN A 3 -7.31 -28.34 -2.11
N ASN A 4 -7.85 -27.91 -3.22
CA ASN A 4 -7.11 -27.81 -4.47
C ASN A 4 -6.14 -26.61 -4.34
N GLY A 5 -5.15 -26.77 -3.46
CA GLY A 5 -4.24 -25.72 -3.12
C GLY A 5 -3.27 -25.43 -4.25
N THR A 6 -3.49 -24.36 -4.97
CA THR A 6 -2.43 -23.72 -5.72
C THR A 6 -1.54 -23.02 -4.71
N SER A 7 -0.27 -23.41 -4.61
CA SER A 7 0.74 -22.66 -3.87
C SER A 7 1.44 -21.69 -4.81
N SER A 8 1.63 -20.47 -4.39
CA SER A 8 2.50 -19.49 -5.05
C SER A 8 3.59 -19.04 -4.08
N ILE A 9 4.76 -18.75 -4.61
CA ILE A 9 5.85 -18.17 -3.83
C ILE A 9 5.82 -16.66 -4.08
N GLU A 10 5.63 -15.88 -3.02
CA GLU A 10 5.74 -14.44 -3.06
C GLU A 10 7.15 -14.05 -2.66
N THR A 11 7.89 -13.45 -3.59
CA THR A 11 9.29 -13.06 -3.40
C THR A 11 9.42 -11.55 -3.61
N PRO A 12 10.16 -10.83 -2.76
CA PRO A 12 10.46 -9.42 -3.00
C PRO A 12 11.18 -9.23 -4.35
N ILE A 13 10.84 -8.17 -5.09
CA ILE A 13 11.52 -7.82 -6.36
C ILE A 13 13.02 -7.60 -6.14
N LEU A 14 13.41 -7.11 -4.97
CA LEU A 14 14.80 -6.87 -4.57
C LEU A 14 15.42 -8.06 -3.84
N SER A 15 14.88 -9.26 -3.99
CA SER A 15 15.46 -10.45 -3.40
C SER A 15 16.92 -10.64 -3.83
N GLY A 16 17.77 -11.10 -2.92
CA GLY A 16 19.22 -11.19 -3.12
C GLY A 16 19.96 -9.85 -3.14
N LYS A 17 19.28 -8.71 -2.91
CA LYS A 17 19.87 -7.37 -2.92
C LYS A 17 19.84 -6.72 -1.55
N GLU A 18 20.78 -5.81 -1.35
CA GLU A 18 20.82 -4.95 -0.19
C GLU A 18 20.34 -3.54 -0.56
N ILE A 19 19.53 -2.95 0.33
CA ILE A 19 19.11 -1.56 0.27
C ILE A 19 19.80 -0.82 1.41
N VAL A 20 20.44 0.30 1.07
CA VAL A 20 21.12 1.18 2.02
C VAL A 20 20.41 2.53 2.06
N GLY A 21 20.13 3.02 3.25
CA GLY A 21 19.54 4.32 3.50
C GLY A 21 18.02 4.26 3.74
N GLU A 22 17.59 5.14 4.60
CA GLU A 22 16.25 5.21 5.15
C GLU A 22 15.18 5.44 4.06
N GLU A 23 15.38 6.44 3.22
CA GLU A 23 14.42 6.74 2.13
C GLU A 23 14.39 5.68 1.04
N ASN A 24 15.51 5.01 0.76
CA ASN A 24 15.54 3.91 -0.20
C ASN A 24 14.72 2.72 0.33
N TYR A 25 14.81 2.43 1.63
CA TYR A 25 13.95 1.43 2.26
C TYR A 25 12.47 1.82 2.15
N LEU A 26 12.13 3.07 2.52
CA LEU A 26 10.76 3.55 2.46
C LEU A 26 10.21 3.51 1.03
N PHE A 27 11.00 3.94 0.05
CA PHE A 27 10.61 3.88 -1.37
C PHE A 27 10.39 2.44 -1.83
N ALA A 28 11.28 1.51 -1.47
CA ALA A 28 11.15 0.10 -1.82
C ALA A 28 9.88 -0.53 -1.22
N LEU A 29 9.54 -0.17 0.02
CA LEU A 29 8.30 -0.60 0.68
C LEU A 29 7.06 -0.07 -0.05
N LEU A 30 7.02 1.23 -0.33
CA LEU A 30 5.90 1.90 -1.00
C LEU A 30 5.69 1.44 -2.45
N SER A 31 6.75 0.99 -3.10
CA SER A 31 6.74 0.49 -4.48
C SER A 31 6.58 -1.02 -4.58
N TYR A 32 6.32 -1.72 -3.46
CA TYR A 32 6.22 -3.18 -3.39
C TYR A 32 7.47 -3.92 -3.89
N HIS A 33 8.63 -3.27 -3.83
CA HIS A 33 9.90 -3.93 -4.13
C HIS A 33 10.36 -4.83 -3.00
N ILE A 34 9.87 -4.59 -1.79
CA ILE A 34 9.98 -5.44 -0.62
C ILE A 34 8.57 -5.70 -0.07
N LEU A 35 8.41 -6.81 0.64
CA LEU A 35 7.09 -7.18 1.18
C LEU A 35 6.72 -6.26 2.35
N PRO A 36 5.47 -5.78 2.42
CA PRO A 36 5.03 -4.87 3.47
C PRO A 36 4.75 -5.56 4.80
N TYR A 37 4.76 -6.88 4.82
CA TYR A 37 4.41 -7.68 5.97
C TYR A 37 5.54 -7.74 7.00
N LEU A 38 5.21 -7.80 8.29
CA LEU A 38 6.18 -8.00 9.37
C LEU A 38 6.60 -9.47 9.49
N TRP A 39 5.66 -10.38 9.22
CA TRP A 39 5.97 -11.81 9.24
C TRP A 39 6.93 -12.16 8.10
N GLY A 40 7.84 -13.10 8.36
CA GLY A 40 8.92 -13.43 7.42
C GLY A 40 10.11 -12.46 7.46
N GLY A 41 10.09 -11.43 8.31
CA GLY A 41 11.19 -10.50 8.52
C GLY A 41 11.93 -10.71 9.84
N ILE A 42 13.21 -10.36 9.88
CA ILE A 42 14.00 -10.27 11.10
C ILE A 42 14.42 -8.81 11.28
N TYR A 43 14.06 -8.25 12.41
CA TYR A 43 14.24 -6.84 12.72
C TYR A 43 15.07 -6.64 13.98
N ARG A 44 15.89 -5.60 14.01
CA ARG A 44 16.54 -5.18 15.26
C ARG A 44 15.48 -4.63 16.20
N LYS A 45 15.46 -5.10 17.45
CA LYS A 45 14.52 -4.64 18.48
C LYS A 45 14.53 -3.10 18.64
N THR A 46 15.67 -2.47 18.47
CA THR A 46 15.85 -1.00 18.59
C THR A 46 15.10 -0.18 17.53
N LEU A 47 14.57 -0.82 16.49
CA LEU A 47 13.72 -0.15 15.48
C LEU A 47 12.30 0.12 16.00
N PHE A 48 11.87 -0.58 17.05
CA PHE A 48 10.51 -0.52 17.55
C PHE A 48 10.42 0.24 18.86
N SER A 49 9.44 1.11 18.98
CA SER A 49 9.03 1.77 20.22
C SER A 49 7.55 1.53 20.48
N GLU A 50 7.08 1.86 21.68
CA GLU A 50 5.64 1.76 21.99
C GLU A 50 4.79 2.66 21.08
N GLU A 51 5.30 3.84 20.70
CA GLU A 51 4.60 4.78 19.83
C GLU A 51 4.35 4.18 18.44
N ILE A 52 5.31 3.41 17.91
CA ILE A 52 5.18 2.72 16.62
C ILE A 52 4.02 1.72 16.66
N PHE A 53 3.95 0.93 17.72
CA PHE A 53 2.83 -0.02 17.87
C PHE A 53 1.50 0.68 18.14
N LYS A 54 1.48 1.75 18.93
CA LYS A 54 0.27 2.55 19.18
C LYS A 54 -0.29 3.16 17.90
N SER A 55 0.55 3.58 16.96
CA SER A 55 0.09 4.14 15.67
C SER A 55 -0.70 3.14 14.83
N ALA A 56 -0.41 1.85 14.94
CA ALA A 56 -1.06 0.78 14.20
C ALA A 56 -2.32 0.22 14.90
N THR A 57 -2.57 0.52 16.18
CA THR A 57 -3.66 -0.12 16.96
C THR A 57 -5.07 0.20 16.46
N ASN A 58 -5.25 1.32 15.77
CA ASN A 58 -6.55 1.76 15.23
C ASN A 58 -6.83 1.22 13.83
N ILE A 59 -5.94 0.40 13.29
CA ILE A 59 -6.03 -0.17 11.94
C ILE A 59 -6.32 -1.65 12.07
N SER A 60 -7.39 -2.09 11.44
CA SER A 60 -7.81 -3.49 11.50
C SER A 60 -7.27 -4.34 10.33
N ILE A 61 -6.76 -3.70 9.27
CA ILE A 61 -6.14 -4.34 8.11
C ILE A 61 -4.99 -3.45 7.63
N GLY A 62 -3.80 -4.01 7.42
CA GLY A 62 -2.62 -3.25 7.00
C GLY A 62 -1.82 -2.64 8.14
N GLU A 63 -2.05 -3.09 9.37
CA GLU A 63 -1.26 -2.76 10.56
C GLU A 63 0.22 -3.11 10.40
N ASP A 64 0.51 -4.23 9.74
CA ASP A 64 1.87 -4.64 9.38
C ASP A 64 2.56 -3.60 8.50
N TRP A 65 1.83 -3.09 7.50
CA TRP A 65 2.37 -2.07 6.60
C TRP A 65 2.67 -0.77 7.34
N ILE A 66 1.72 -0.30 8.15
CA ILE A 66 1.91 0.92 8.95
C ILE A 66 3.08 0.77 9.91
N THR A 67 3.18 -0.38 10.58
CA THR A 67 4.30 -0.66 11.50
C THR A 67 5.63 -0.69 10.73
N ASN A 68 5.68 -1.37 9.59
CA ASN A 68 6.86 -1.47 8.74
C ASN A 68 7.28 -0.09 8.18
N GLN A 69 6.30 0.73 7.79
CA GLN A 69 6.58 2.10 7.38
C GLN A 69 7.10 2.95 8.55
N SER A 70 6.55 2.78 9.76
CA SER A 70 6.90 3.61 10.92
C SER A 70 8.37 3.47 11.36
N ILE A 71 9.01 2.34 11.08
CA ILE A 71 10.43 2.12 11.43
C ILE A 71 11.43 2.74 10.44
N TRP A 72 10.97 3.32 9.33
CA TRP A 72 11.82 3.70 8.19
C TRP A 72 13.03 4.58 8.56
N ARG A 73 12.86 5.54 9.51
CA ARG A 73 13.94 6.42 9.95
C ARG A 73 15.08 5.72 10.66
N GLY A 74 14.84 4.52 11.17
CA GLY A 74 15.87 3.71 11.84
C GLY A 74 16.52 2.68 10.91
N VAL A 75 15.98 2.45 9.72
CA VAL A 75 16.46 1.40 8.81
C VAL A 75 17.62 1.91 8.00
N LYS A 76 18.85 1.66 8.46
CA LYS A 76 20.07 2.02 7.73
C LYS A 76 20.39 1.05 6.60
N ARG A 77 20.06 -0.24 6.78
CA ARG A 77 20.31 -1.32 5.82
C ARG A 77 19.19 -2.34 5.88
N TYR A 78 18.78 -2.82 4.73
CA TYR A 78 17.81 -3.90 4.56
C TYR A 78 18.33 -4.88 3.51
N ALA A 79 18.17 -6.18 3.75
CA ALA A 79 18.48 -7.21 2.78
C ALA A 79 17.29 -8.17 2.66
N ALA A 80 16.91 -8.49 1.44
CA ALA A 80 15.94 -9.53 1.14
C ALA A 80 16.67 -10.81 0.69
N ILE A 81 16.17 -11.96 1.11
CA ILE A 81 16.74 -13.27 0.76
C ILE A 81 15.71 -14.07 -0.04
N ASP A 82 16.19 -15.01 -0.86
CA ASP A 82 15.36 -15.86 -1.73
C ASP A 82 14.77 -17.07 -1.00
N ASN A 83 15.19 -17.32 0.24
CA ASN A 83 14.73 -18.48 0.99
C ASN A 83 13.27 -18.33 1.42
N VAL A 84 12.48 -19.39 1.24
CA VAL A 84 11.13 -19.46 1.81
C VAL A 84 11.25 -19.62 3.32
N VAL A 85 10.82 -18.59 4.06
CA VAL A 85 10.92 -18.55 5.53
C VAL A 85 9.58 -18.70 6.23
N CYS A 86 8.48 -18.53 5.49
CA CYS A 86 7.13 -18.61 6.04
C CYS A 86 6.15 -19.20 5.02
N ALA A 87 5.17 -19.95 5.49
CA ALA A 87 4.03 -20.40 4.70
C ALA A 87 2.77 -19.70 5.21
N TYR A 88 2.08 -18.99 4.32
CA TYR A 88 0.82 -18.32 4.62
C TYR A 88 -0.34 -19.10 4.01
N TYR A 89 -1.24 -19.55 4.86
CA TYR A 89 -2.44 -20.26 4.43
C TYR A 89 -3.60 -19.30 4.23
N ILE A 90 -4.06 -19.18 2.99
CA ILE A 90 -5.24 -18.37 2.66
C ILE A 90 -6.48 -19.11 3.14
N ASN A 91 -7.18 -18.50 4.09
CA ASN A 91 -8.46 -18.97 4.58
C ASN A 91 -9.57 -18.08 4.02
N SER A 92 -10.52 -18.66 3.29
CA SER A 92 -11.64 -17.93 2.69
C SER A 92 -12.53 -17.18 3.70
N SER A 93 -12.50 -17.58 4.97
CA SER A 93 -13.21 -16.90 6.07
C SER A 93 -12.35 -15.86 6.79
N SER A 94 -11.11 -15.65 6.36
CA SER A 94 -10.26 -14.65 6.99
C SER A 94 -10.77 -13.23 6.72
N MET A 95 -10.48 -12.32 7.65
CA MET A 95 -10.86 -10.91 7.54
C MET A 95 -10.35 -10.26 6.24
N MET A 96 -9.16 -10.62 5.78
CA MET A 96 -8.58 -10.15 4.52
C MET A 96 -9.37 -10.60 3.27
N GLN A 97 -10.08 -11.73 3.35
CA GLN A 97 -10.85 -12.27 2.23
C GLN A 97 -12.32 -11.87 2.26
N THR A 98 -12.84 -11.50 3.42
CA THR A 98 -14.27 -11.24 3.62
C THR A 98 -14.62 -9.76 3.78
N ARG A 99 -13.64 -8.91 4.09
CA ARG A 99 -13.89 -7.50 4.37
C ARG A 99 -13.66 -6.62 3.15
N VAL A 100 -14.68 -5.87 2.80
CA VAL A 100 -14.60 -4.79 1.82
C VAL A 100 -14.23 -3.50 2.56
N LEU A 101 -13.14 -2.87 2.15
CA LEU A 101 -12.65 -1.64 2.77
C LEU A 101 -13.22 -0.42 2.06
N SER A 102 -13.88 0.47 2.81
CA SER A 102 -14.51 1.68 2.29
C SER A 102 -13.50 2.75 1.85
N HIS A 103 -13.99 3.77 1.14
CA HIS A 103 -13.21 4.96 0.79
C HIS A 103 -12.64 5.65 2.03
N GLU A 104 -13.44 5.79 3.11
CA GLU A 104 -13.03 6.43 4.37
C GLU A 104 -11.90 5.68 5.04
N TYR A 105 -11.94 4.35 4.98
CA TYR A 105 -10.86 3.51 5.50
C TYR A 105 -9.55 3.77 4.76
N HIS A 106 -9.59 3.75 3.43
CA HIS A 106 -8.43 3.98 2.58
C HIS A 106 -7.89 5.41 2.72
N GLU A 107 -8.76 6.39 2.87
CA GLU A 107 -8.38 7.79 3.12
C GLU A 107 -7.66 7.94 4.46
N SER A 108 -8.20 7.35 5.52
CA SER A 108 -7.58 7.36 6.85
C SER A 108 -6.22 6.68 6.84
N PHE A 109 -6.11 5.54 6.16
CA PHE A 109 -4.87 4.81 5.96
C PHE A 109 -3.83 5.65 5.19
N GLY A 110 -4.23 6.25 4.07
CA GLY A 110 -3.35 7.09 3.26
C GLY A 110 -2.85 8.33 4.00
N LYS A 111 -3.71 8.99 4.77
CA LYS A 111 -3.33 10.12 5.63
C LYS A 111 -2.31 9.72 6.69
N MET A 112 -2.48 8.54 7.29
CA MET A 112 -1.53 8.02 8.27
C MET A 112 -0.17 7.74 7.61
N MET A 113 -0.15 7.15 6.42
CA MET A 113 1.09 6.93 5.67
C MET A 113 1.83 8.25 5.38
N LEU A 114 1.10 9.31 4.99
CA LEU A 114 1.67 10.64 4.77
C LEU A 114 2.24 11.23 6.07
N GLN A 115 1.53 11.09 7.17
CA GLN A 115 2.00 11.58 8.48
C GLN A 115 3.29 10.88 8.91
N ILE A 116 3.37 9.55 8.77
CA ILE A 116 4.57 8.77 9.11
C ILE A 116 5.76 9.18 8.23
N ALA A 117 5.51 9.49 6.95
CA ALA A 117 6.53 9.90 5.99
C ALA A 117 6.89 11.39 6.07
N THR A 118 6.33 12.16 7.01
CA THR A 118 6.65 13.59 7.18
C THR A 118 8.15 13.80 7.25
N GLY A 119 8.68 14.71 6.42
CA GLY A 119 10.12 14.98 6.31
C GLY A 119 10.88 14.09 5.32
N ALA A 120 10.22 13.13 4.70
CA ALA A 120 10.78 12.41 3.55
C ALA A 120 10.80 13.31 2.29
N SER A 121 11.55 12.90 1.28
CA SER A 121 11.64 13.63 0.00
C SER A 121 10.30 13.76 -0.70
N SER A 122 10.19 14.76 -1.58
CA SER A 122 8.98 14.99 -2.39
C SER A 122 8.60 13.76 -3.25
N LYS A 123 9.59 13.00 -3.70
CA LYS A 123 9.37 11.75 -4.43
C LYS A 123 8.61 10.72 -3.59
N ILE A 124 8.97 10.56 -2.33
CA ILE A 124 8.29 9.66 -1.39
C ILE A 124 6.85 10.13 -1.16
N MET A 125 6.66 11.41 -0.88
CA MET A 125 5.34 11.98 -0.62
C MET A 125 4.41 11.81 -1.84
N GLN A 126 4.90 12.09 -3.05
CA GLN A 126 4.15 11.86 -4.29
C GLN A 126 3.81 10.39 -4.51
N THR A 127 4.70 9.46 -4.15
CA THR A 127 4.43 8.02 -4.26
C THR A 127 3.28 7.61 -3.34
N ILE A 128 3.24 8.09 -2.10
CA ILE A 128 2.15 7.82 -1.17
C ILE A 128 0.82 8.40 -1.69
N GLU A 129 0.83 9.66 -2.13
CA GLU A 129 -0.37 10.30 -2.69
C GLU A 129 -0.91 9.54 -3.90
N ARG A 130 -0.02 9.15 -4.80
CA ARG A 130 -0.40 8.34 -5.95
C ARG A 130 -1.04 7.01 -5.54
N ASN A 131 -0.43 6.30 -4.59
CA ASN A 131 -0.97 5.04 -4.09
C ASN A 131 -2.36 5.24 -3.46
N ARG A 132 -2.54 6.30 -2.66
CA ARG A 132 -3.82 6.69 -2.07
C ARG A 132 -4.90 6.88 -3.13
N ILE A 133 -4.62 7.65 -4.17
CA ILE A 133 -5.57 7.90 -5.26
C ILE A 133 -5.89 6.61 -6.04
N MET A 134 -4.89 5.78 -6.32
CA MET A 134 -5.09 4.52 -7.02
C MET A 134 -5.98 3.55 -6.26
N VAL A 135 -5.94 3.56 -4.94
CA VAL A 135 -6.84 2.74 -4.12
C VAL A 135 -8.28 3.25 -4.20
N HIS A 136 -8.50 4.57 -4.14
CA HIS A 136 -9.84 5.15 -4.33
C HIS A 136 -10.42 4.83 -5.71
N ILE A 137 -9.58 4.85 -6.75
CA ILE A 137 -9.99 4.44 -8.09
C ILE A 137 -10.45 2.98 -8.10
N LYS A 138 -9.71 2.08 -7.45
CA LYS A 138 -10.12 0.67 -7.32
C LYS A 138 -11.45 0.50 -6.58
N CYS A 139 -11.69 1.30 -5.55
CA CYS A 139 -12.96 1.28 -4.80
C CYS A 139 -14.18 1.51 -5.71
N PHE A 140 -14.09 2.41 -6.70
CA PHE A 140 -15.21 2.64 -7.64
C PHE A 140 -15.57 1.42 -8.47
N PHE A 141 -14.61 0.53 -8.71
CA PHE A 141 -14.83 -0.72 -9.46
C PHE A 141 -15.16 -1.91 -8.55
N THR A 142 -15.22 -1.68 -7.25
CA THR A 142 -15.65 -2.68 -6.27
C THR A 142 -17.17 -2.61 -6.14
N PRO A 143 -17.93 -3.66 -6.54
CA PRO A 143 -19.39 -3.58 -6.61
C PRO A 143 -20.06 -3.20 -5.29
N GLU A 144 -19.50 -3.63 -4.17
CA GLU A 144 -20.01 -3.40 -2.82
C GLU A 144 -19.82 -1.96 -2.34
N ILE A 145 -18.85 -1.21 -2.91
CA ILE A 145 -18.58 0.18 -2.55
C ILE A 145 -19.31 1.12 -3.50
N GLY A 146 -19.20 0.84 -4.81
CA GLY A 146 -19.86 1.62 -5.83
C GLY A 146 -19.32 3.03 -6.01
N TRP A 147 -20.12 3.86 -6.67
CA TRP A 147 -19.74 5.23 -7.04
C TRP A 147 -20.19 6.22 -5.97
N ASP A 148 -19.27 7.07 -5.54
CA ASP A 148 -19.51 8.19 -4.62
C ASP A 148 -18.98 9.49 -5.22
N ASN A 149 -19.85 10.47 -5.41
CA ASN A 149 -19.50 11.75 -6.02
C ASN A 149 -18.48 12.56 -5.19
N THR A 150 -18.43 12.38 -3.88
CA THR A 150 -17.49 13.05 -3.01
C THR A 150 -16.07 12.62 -3.33
N TRP A 151 -15.83 11.31 -3.36
CA TRP A 151 -14.54 10.72 -3.66
C TRP A 151 -14.13 10.92 -5.11
N TYR A 152 -15.10 10.99 -5.96
CA TYR A 152 -14.96 11.29 -7.36
C TYR A 152 -14.30 12.66 -7.60
N ASN A 153 -14.77 13.70 -6.96
CA ASN A 153 -14.20 15.04 -7.06
C ASN A 153 -12.75 15.08 -6.55
N VAL A 154 -12.44 14.39 -5.46
CA VAL A 154 -11.07 14.27 -4.93
C VAL A 154 -10.13 13.66 -5.96
N ILE A 155 -10.55 12.58 -6.61
CA ILE A 155 -9.75 11.91 -7.64
C ILE A 155 -9.59 12.78 -8.88
N TYR A 156 -10.65 13.42 -9.32
CA TYR A 156 -10.61 14.31 -10.48
C TYR A 156 -9.62 15.45 -10.29
N GLU A 157 -9.66 16.14 -9.14
CA GLU A 157 -8.76 17.23 -8.82
C GLU A 157 -7.28 16.78 -8.83
N TYR A 158 -7.02 15.57 -8.39
CA TYR A 158 -5.67 15.00 -8.43
C TYR A 158 -5.24 14.64 -9.85
N VAL A 159 -6.09 13.91 -10.58
CA VAL A 159 -5.79 13.37 -11.92
C VAL A 159 -5.62 14.47 -12.96
N LYS A 160 -6.37 15.56 -12.89
CA LYS A 160 -6.24 16.67 -13.85
C LYS A 160 -4.85 17.31 -13.84
N ASN A 161 -4.16 17.22 -12.70
CA ASN A 161 -2.84 17.82 -12.50
C ASN A 161 -1.67 16.82 -12.69
N ASP A 162 -1.97 15.51 -12.88
CA ASP A 162 -0.96 14.46 -13.06
C ASP A 162 -1.09 13.77 -14.41
N ASN A 163 -0.26 14.19 -15.37
CA ASN A 163 -0.25 13.63 -16.73
C ASN A 163 0.11 12.12 -16.75
N ASN A 164 0.91 11.63 -15.81
CA ASN A 164 1.28 10.21 -15.76
C ASN A 164 0.11 9.37 -15.26
N LEU A 165 -0.61 9.86 -14.25
CA LEU A 165 -1.81 9.20 -13.75
C LEU A 165 -2.92 9.21 -14.79
N LYS A 166 -3.07 10.34 -15.49
CA LYS A 166 -3.99 10.49 -16.62
C LYS A 166 -3.70 9.48 -17.73
N ALA A 167 -2.42 9.27 -18.09
CA ALA A 167 -2.01 8.27 -19.08
C ALA A 167 -2.23 6.82 -18.60
N LEU A 168 -1.98 6.53 -17.33
CA LEU A 168 -2.23 5.20 -16.73
C LEU A 168 -3.72 4.85 -16.71
N LEU A 169 -4.56 5.81 -16.41
CA LEU A 169 -6.01 5.64 -16.40
C LEU A 169 -6.58 5.51 -17.81
N GLN A 170 -5.98 6.19 -18.80
CA GLN A 170 -6.38 6.10 -20.22
C GLN A 170 -6.26 4.68 -20.78
N ASN A 171 -5.40 3.85 -20.23
CA ASN A 171 -5.16 2.49 -20.72
C ASN A 171 -5.99 1.41 -20.02
N ASN A 172 -6.64 1.70 -18.89
CA ASN A 172 -7.14 0.64 -18.02
C ASN A 172 -8.65 0.62 -17.74
N ASP A 173 -9.40 1.70 -18.02
CA ASP A 173 -10.86 1.63 -17.81
C ASP A 173 -11.71 2.65 -18.58
N LYS A 174 -12.63 2.10 -19.38
CA LYS A 174 -13.51 2.88 -20.27
C LYS A 174 -14.48 3.82 -19.52
N LYS A 175 -14.98 3.40 -18.37
CA LYS A 175 -15.96 4.18 -17.58
C LYS A 175 -15.33 5.35 -16.85
N PHE A 176 -14.13 5.15 -16.32
CA PHE A 176 -13.37 6.22 -15.69
C PHE A 176 -12.97 7.29 -16.72
N LEU A 177 -12.63 6.85 -17.94
CA LEU A 177 -12.34 7.74 -19.08
C LEU A 177 -13.56 8.54 -19.54
N GLU A 178 -14.71 7.91 -19.65
CA GLU A 178 -15.96 8.58 -20.00
C GLU A 178 -16.31 9.67 -18.99
N PHE A 179 -16.02 9.40 -17.74
CA PHE A 179 -16.25 10.35 -16.69
C PHE A 179 -15.24 11.53 -16.68
N ILE A 180 -13.94 11.29 -16.78
CA ILE A 180 -12.98 12.38 -16.89
C ILE A 180 -13.34 13.24 -18.12
N ARG A 181 -13.69 12.62 -19.25
CA ARG A 181 -14.11 13.32 -20.48
C ARG A 181 -15.40 14.12 -20.34
N SER A 182 -16.32 13.70 -19.51
CA SER A 182 -17.59 14.43 -19.30
C SER A 182 -17.43 15.69 -18.45
N ARG A 183 -16.26 15.89 -17.82
CA ARG A 183 -15.95 17.04 -16.95
C ARG A 183 -14.79 17.93 -17.44
N THR A 184 -14.15 17.57 -18.55
CA THR A 184 -13.23 18.45 -19.32
C THR A 184 -13.97 19.17 -20.41
#